data_d24ca666fdea0518458daa7d80ccacac
#
_entry.id   d24ca666fdea0518458daa7d80ccacac
#
_cell.length_a   1.000
_cell.length_b   1.000
_cell.length_c   1.000
_cell.angle_alpha   90.00
_cell.angle_beta   90.00
_cell.angle_gamma   90.00
#
_symmetry.space_group_name_H-M   'P 1'
#
loop_
_entity.id
_entity.type
_entity.pdbx_description
1 polymer ?
#
loop_
_entity_poly.entity_id
_entity_poly.type
_entity_poly.pdbx_seq_one_letter_code
_entity_poly.pdbx_strand_id
1 'polypeptide(L)'
;MLLYLAMNQGKYIFAQLFEIVYWYDFDLCVKRFRGNLGVKTFTCWEQFLVMSFAQFSYRESLRDIEYCLESVRSKLYHCGIKTRITRSTLSDGNRERDWRIYADYAQILIKQALPLYKDDNKLCEELNTIIYAFDSTTIDLCLQLFQWAKFRTTKSAVKLHVLLNIDGSIPEFISITDGSVHDVKILDQLNYKPGAYYLLDKGYVSYKRLYRIEVEKAFFVTRAKVNMDYVVVKIKKASVKNGIIKDEEILLTGYYTAKGYPKIIRRIEYVDKGSRKKLVFLTNDLMIKSFTIARLYKERWNVELFFYGK
;
A
#
# COMPACT_ATOMS: atom_id res chain seq x y z
N MET A 1 5.17 33.62 -10.69
CA MET A 1 3.78 33.09 -10.71
C MET A 1 3.07 33.34 -12.05
N LEU A 2 3.15 34.53 -12.65
CA LEU A 2 2.52 34.84 -13.96
C LEU A 2 3.13 34.11 -15.18
N LEU A 3 4.42 33.84 -15.21
CA LEU A 3 5.09 33.07 -16.29
C LEU A 3 4.62 31.58 -16.32
N TYR A 4 4.31 30.98 -15.20
CA TYR A 4 3.81 29.59 -15.12
C TYR A 4 2.40 29.44 -15.71
N LEU A 5 1.55 30.44 -15.54
CA LEU A 5 0.18 30.42 -16.08
C LEU A 5 0.16 30.55 -17.62
N ALA A 6 1.12 31.26 -18.21
CA ALA A 6 1.23 31.42 -19.69
C ALA A 6 1.72 30.13 -20.37
N MET A 7 2.56 29.32 -19.73
CA MET A 7 3.11 28.09 -20.31
C MET A 7 2.08 26.95 -20.46
N ASN A 8 0.99 26.98 -19.71
CA ASN A 8 -0.05 25.92 -19.70
C ASN A 8 -1.29 26.29 -20.54
N GLN A 9 -1.30 27.45 -21.19
CA GLN A 9 -2.44 27.89 -21.97
C GLN A 9 -2.64 26.95 -23.19
N GLY A 10 -3.81 26.29 -23.23
CA GLY A 10 -4.16 25.31 -24.29
C GLY A 10 -3.74 23.87 -24.03
N LYS A 11 -2.99 23.57 -22.96
CA LYS A 11 -2.67 22.18 -22.58
C LYS A 11 -3.77 21.55 -21.75
N TYR A 12 -4.10 20.29 -22.06
CA TYR A 12 -5.04 19.52 -21.25
C TYR A 12 -4.47 19.20 -19.86
N ILE A 13 -5.34 19.05 -18.88
CA ILE A 13 -4.96 18.69 -17.49
C ILE A 13 -4.08 17.43 -17.48
N PHE A 14 -4.43 16.41 -18.27
CA PHE A 14 -3.62 15.21 -18.39
C PHE A 14 -2.18 15.50 -18.86
N ALA A 15 -2.00 16.32 -19.90
CA ALA A 15 -0.67 16.70 -20.38
C ALA A 15 0.12 17.48 -19.32
N GLN A 16 -0.54 18.35 -18.56
CA GLN A 16 0.09 19.11 -17.46
C GLN A 16 0.54 18.20 -16.32
N LEU A 17 -0.26 17.18 -15.96
CA LEU A 17 0.09 16.20 -14.92
C LEU A 17 1.36 15.42 -15.31
N PHE A 18 1.54 15.13 -16.60
CA PHE A 18 2.68 14.36 -17.06
C PHE A 18 3.95 15.19 -17.32
N GLU A 19 3.90 16.52 -17.19
CA GLU A 19 5.10 17.37 -17.21
C GLU A 19 6.00 17.16 -15.98
N ILE A 20 5.43 16.74 -14.84
CA ILE A 20 6.20 16.40 -13.63
C ILE A 20 6.79 14.98 -13.67
N VAL A 21 6.41 14.20 -14.67
CA VAL A 21 6.85 12.81 -14.82
C VAL A 21 8.08 12.78 -15.74
N TYR A 22 9.25 12.51 -15.20
CA TYR A 22 10.50 12.53 -15.95
C TYR A 22 10.59 11.33 -16.90
N TRP A 23 10.42 11.58 -18.19
CA TRP A 23 10.55 10.57 -19.25
C TRP A 23 11.89 9.84 -19.22
N TYR A 24 12.99 10.53 -18.90
CA TYR A 24 14.32 9.95 -18.87
C TYR A 24 14.44 8.80 -17.85
N ASP A 25 13.89 8.98 -16.66
CA ASP A 25 13.91 7.95 -15.61
C ASP A 25 13.11 6.70 -16.03
N PHE A 26 11.99 6.92 -16.73
CA PHE A 26 11.22 5.83 -17.31
C PHE A 26 11.99 5.09 -18.39
N ASP A 27 12.66 5.83 -19.29
CA ASP A 27 13.46 5.25 -20.38
C ASP A 27 14.61 4.39 -19.86
N LEU A 28 15.23 4.75 -18.74
CA LEU A 28 16.24 3.91 -18.07
C LEU A 28 15.64 2.57 -17.62
N CYS A 29 14.42 2.57 -17.07
CA CYS A 29 13.71 1.33 -16.72
C CYS A 29 13.40 0.51 -17.98
N VAL A 30 12.92 1.14 -19.05
CA VAL A 30 12.65 0.46 -20.32
C VAL A 30 13.90 -0.18 -20.91
N LYS A 31 15.03 0.51 -20.91
CA LYS A 31 16.31 -0.01 -21.38
C LYS A 31 16.81 -1.22 -20.58
N ARG A 32 16.69 -1.15 -19.25
CA ARG A 32 17.08 -2.24 -18.35
C ARG A 32 16.41 -3.57 -18.71
N PHE A 33 15.12 -3.52 -19.03
CA PHE A 33 14.32 -4.70 -19.34
C PHE A 33 14.08 -4.88 -20.86
N ARG A 34 14.77 -4.12 -21.70
CA ARG A 34 14.64 -4.16 -23.17
C ARG A 34 13.19 -4.04 -23.66
N GLY A 35 12.35 -3.25 -22.97
CA GLY A 35 10.91 -3.19 -23.20
C GLY A 35 10.49 -2.71 -24.58
N ASN A 36 11.34 -1.94 -25.29
CA ASN A 36 11.09 -1.48 -26.64
C ASN A 36 11.84 -2.29 -27.71
N LEU A 37 12.43 -3.46 -27.38
CA LEU A 37 13.11 -4.29 -28.36
C LEU A 37 12.11 -4.81 -29.41
N GLY A 38 12.36 -4.53 -30.69
CA GLY A 38 11.46 -4.90 -31.79
C GLY A 38 10.16 -4.10 -31.91
N VAL A 39 9.95 -3.11 -31.03
CA VAL A 39 8.74 -2.28 -31.03
C VAL A 39 8.87 -1.17 -32.10
N LYS A 40 7.89 -1.13 -33.04
CA LYS A 40 7.89 -0.15 -34.15
C LYS A 40 7.04 1.09 -33.86
N THR A 41 5.90 0.93 -33.20
CA THR A 41 4.90 2.01 -33.06
C THR A 41 4.46 2.27 -31.64
N PHE A 42 3.92 1.28 -30.94
CA PHE A 42 3.37 1.45 -29.61
C PHE A 42 4.45 1.18 -28.55
N THR A 43 5.13 2.25 -28.12
CA THR A 43 6.23 2.19 -27.15
C THR A 43 5.77 1.91 -25.71
N CYS A 44 6.69 1.50 -24.83
CA CYS A 44 6.38 1.38 -23.39
C CYS A 44 5.93 2.69 -22.78
N TRP A 45 6.47 3.82 -23.25
CA TRP A 45 6.04 5.15 -22.81
C TRP A 45 4.59 5.44 -23.21
N GLU A 46 4.23 5.19 -24.48
CA GLU A 46 2.85 5.38 -24.91
C GLU A 46 1.89 4.45 -24.15
N GLN A 47 2.30 3.20 -23.86
CA GLN A 47 1.51 2.31 -23.02
C GLN A 47 1.32 2.87 -21.61
N PHE A 48 2.38 3.38 -20.99
CA PHE A 48 2.32 4.02 -19.67
C PHE A 48 1.34 5.20 -19.68
N LEU A 49 1.43 6.10 -20.67
CA LEU A 49 0.51 7.24 -20.81
C LEU A 49 -0.94 6.78 -20.97
N VAL A 50 -1.18 5.79 -21.85
CA VAL A 50 -2.54 5.29 -22.09
C VAL A 50 -3.16 4.61 -20.87
N MET A 51 -2.39 3.78 -20.19
CA MET A 51 -2.89 3.11 -18.97
C MET A 51 -3.11 4.12 -17.83
N SER A 52 -2.26 5.14 -17.73
CA SER A 52 -2.47 6.25 -16.80
C SER A 52 -3.71 7.07 -17.16
N PHE A 53 -3.90 7.39 -18.43
CA PHE A 53 -5.13 8.05 -18.90
C PHE A 53 -6.37 7.25 -18.57
N ALA A 54 -6.33 5.94 -18.78
CA ALA A 54 -7.41 5.03 -18.45
C ALA A 54 -7.74 5.06 -16.93
N GLN A 55 -6.72 5.03 -16.10
CA GLN A 55 -6.87 5.09 -14.64
C GLN A 55 -7.47 6.43 -14.19
N PHE A 56 -6.95 7.57 -14.65
CA PHE A 56 -7.46 8.89 -14.29
C PHE A 56 -8.86 9.18 -14.83
N SER A 57 -9.26 8.55 -15.92
CA SER A 57 -10.58 8.70 -16.52
C SER A 57 -11.56 7.57 -16.15
N TYR A 58 -11.18 6.69 -15.20
CA TYR A 58 -12.01 5.59 -14.69
C TYR A 58 -12.52 4.67 -15.78
N ARG A 59 -11.63 4.24 -16.71
CA ARG A 59 -11.98 3.27 -17.77
C ARG A 59 -11.87 1.85 -17.25
N GLU A 60 -12.91 1.05 -17.50
CA GLU A 60 -13.02 -0.30 -16.94
C GLU A 60 -12.59 -1.41 -17.91
N SER A 61 -12.52 -1.13 -19.21
CA SER A 61 -12.16 -2.12 -20.21
C SER A 61 -11.27 -1.55 -21.32
N LEU A 62 -10.48 -2.44 -21.96
CA LEU A 62 -9.64 -2.04 -23.11
C LEU A 62 -10.47 -1.48 -24.28
N ARG A 63 -11.73 -1.91 -24.44
CA ARG A 63 -12.66 -1.38 -25.45
C ARG A 63 -13.08 0.04 -25.09
N ASP A 64 -13.38 0.29 -23.83
CA ASP A 64 -13.75 1.63 -23.35
C ASP A 64 -12.57 2.60 -23.47
N ILE A 65 -11.34 2.13 -23.19
CA ILE A 65 -10.11 2.90 -23.41
C ILE A 65 -10.00 3.29 -24.90
N GLU A 66 -10.13 2.32 -25.81
CA GLU A 66 -10.05 2.57 -27.27
C GLU A 66 -11.06 3.61 -27.71
N TYR A 67 -12.35 3.48 -27.33
CA TYR A 67 -13.39 4.45 -27.67
C TYR A 67 -13.11 5.85 -27.11
N CYS A 68 -12.66 5.91 -25.86
CA CYS A 68 -12.33 7.19 -25.25
C CYS A 68 -11.14 7.88 -25.94
N LEU A 69 -10.08 7.13 -26.26
CA LEU A 69 -8.93 7.65 -26.99
C LEU A 69 -9.33 8.14 -28.39
N GLU A 70 -10.17 7.40 -29.13
CA GLU A 70 -10.64 7.80 -30.46
C GLU A 70 -11.45 9.11 -30.39
N SER A 71 -12.30 9.29 -29.38
CA SER A 71 -13.10 10.51 -29.20
C SER A 71 -12.28 11.78 -28.97
N VAL A 72 -11.07 11.64 -28.42
CA VAL A 72 -10.15 12.75 -28.13
C VAL A 72 -8.89 12.74 -29.01
N ARG A 73 -8.89 12.01 -30.10
CA ARG A 73 -7.72 11.70 -30.93
C ARG A 73 -6.92 12.92 -31.35
N SER A 74 -7.59 13.99 -31.77
CA SER A 74 -6.91 15.25 -32.17
C SER A 74 -6.10 15.91 -31.07
N LYS A 75 -6.35 15.52 -29.82
CA LYS A 75 -5.78 16.07 -28.60
C LYS A 75 -4.65 15.21 -28.01
N LEU A 76 -4.61 13.93 -28.39
CA LEU A 76 -3.67 12.94 -27.85
C LEU A 76 -2.21 13.25 -28.19
N TYR A 77 -1.98 13.88 -29.33
CA TYR A 77 -0.64 14.29 -29.74
C TYR A 77 0.03 15.20 -28.70
N HIS A 78 -0.73 16.14 -28.15
CA HIS A 78 -0.26 17.03 -27.09
C HIS A 78 -0.02 16.32 -25.76
N CYS A 79 -0.59 15.13 -25.60
CA CYS A 79 -0.37 14.27 -24.43
C CYS A 79 0.79 13.26 -24.63
N GLY A 80 1.48 13.31 -25.78
CA GLY A 80 2.58 12.39 -26.10
C GLY A 80 2.15 11.05 -26.71
N ILE A 81 0.85 10.87 -27.02
CA ILE A 81 0.29 9.68 -27.67
C ILE A 81 0.18 9.98 -29.16
N LYS A 82 1.08 9.40 -29.97
CA LYS A 82 1.24 9.74 -31.38
C LYS A 82 0.53 8.78 -32.33
N THR A 83 0.33 7.54 -31.90
CA THR A 83 -0.22 6.46 -32.73
C THR A 83 -1.70 6.23 -32.46
N ARG A 84 -2.41 5.65 -33.44
CA ARG A 84 -3.74 5.10 -33.22
C ARG A 84 -3.60 3.82 -32.41
N ILE A 85 -4.28 3.76 -31.27
CA ILE A 85 -4.17 2.64 -30.32
C ILE A 85 -5.49 1.88 -30.35
N THR A 86 -5.42 0.62 -30.80
CA THR A 86 -6.56 -0.30 -30.80
C THR A 86 -6.55 -1.18 -29.58
N ARG A 87 -7.70 -1.79 -29.28
CA ARG A 87 -7.83 -2.79 -28.21
C ARG A 87 -6.81 -3.93 -28.33
N SER A 88 -6.56 -4.42 -29.56
CA SER A 88 -5.56 -5.46 -29.80
C SER A 88 -4.15 -4.99 -29.46
N THR A 89 -3.77 -3.78 -29.89
CA THR A 89 -2.48 -3.15 -29.56
C THR A 89 -2.28 -3.02 -28.05
N LEU A 90 -3.33 -2.61 -27.31
CA LEU A 90 -3.29 -2.53 -25.83
C LEU A 90 -3.15 -3.91 -25.20
N SER A 91 -3.92 -4.89 -25.69
CA SER A 91 -3.88 -6.26 -25.19
C SER A 91 -2.50 -6.88 -25.38
N ASP A 92 -1.92 -6.74 -26.56
CA ASP A 92 -0.59 -7.27 -26.89
C ASP A 92 0.49 -6.56 -26.05
N GLY A 93 0.43 -5.24 -25.94
CA GLY A 93 1.33 -4.49 -25.06
C GLY A 93 1.27 -4.94 -23.61
N ASN A 94 0.08 -5.14 -23.07
CA ASN A 94 -0.10 -5.60 -21.69
C ASN A 94 0.36 -7.05 -21.47
N ARG A 95 0.29 -7.90 -22.50
CA ARG A 95 0.75 -9.29 -22.42
C ARG A 95 2.27 -9.43 -22.54
N GLU A 96 2.90 -8.64 -23.41
CA GLU A 96 4.30 -8.84 -23.83
C GLU A 96 5.28 -7.97 -23.08
N ARG A 97 4.84 -6.81 -22.54
CA ARG A 97 5.74 -5.90 -21.81
C ARG A 97 6.11 -6.47 -20.46
N ASP A 98 7.38 -6.31 -20.11
CA ASP A 98 7.87 -6.69 -18.80
C ASP A 98 7.32 -5.74 -17.73
N TRP A 99 6.52 -6.28 -16.83
CA TRP A 99 5.90 -5.52 -15.73
C TRP A 99 6.92 -4.85 -14.80
N ARG A 100 8.16 -5.35 -14.74
CA ARG A 100 9.23 -4.80 -13.90
C ARG A 100 9.63 -3.39 -14.33
N ILE A 101 9.41 -3.02 -15.59
CA ILE A 101 9.60 -1.64 -16.08
C ILE A 101 8.77 -0.67 -15.22
N TYR A 102 7.50 -0.99 -15.04
CA TYR A 102 6.55 -0.16 -14.30
C TYR A 102 6.77 -0.22 -12.80
N ALA A 103 7.15 -1.38 -12.27
CA ALA A 103 7.49 -1.56 -10.87
C ALA A 103 8.74 -0.74 -10.47
N ASP A 104 9.80 -0.79 -11.27
CA ASP A 104 11.02 0.01 -11.04
C ASP A 104 10.72 1.51 -11.11
N TYR A 105 9.92 1.91 -12.11
CA TYR A 105 9.55 3.31 -12.26
C TYR A 105 8.66 3.81 -11.11
N ALA A 106 7.72 2.99 -10.64
CA ALA A 106 6.92 3.31 -9.45
C ALA A 106 7.81 3.57 -8.22
N GLN A 107 8.89 2.80 -8.03
CA GLN A 107 9.83 3.04 -6.94
C GLN A 107 10.58 4.38 -7.08
N ILE A 108 10.87 4.82 -8.30
CA ILE A 108 11.46 6.15 -8.54
C ILE A 108 10.47 7.24 -8.16
N LEU A 109 9.22 7.14 -8.63
CA LEU A 109 8.17 8.11 -8.32
C LEU A 109 7.88 8.17 -6.81
N ILE A 110 7.83 7.04 -6.12
CA ILE A 110 7.66 6.97 -4.67
C ILE A 110 8.78 7.74 -3.95
N LYS A 111 10.03 7.51 -4.34
CA LYS A 111 11.18 8.23 -3.76
C LYS A 111 11.13 9.73 -3.98
N GLN A 112 10.62 10.17 -5.13
CA GLN A 112 10.44 11.60 -5.44
C GLN A 112 9.27 12.21 -4.66
N ALA A 113 8.19 11.45 -4.45
CA ALA A 113 6.99 11.92 -3.76
C ALA A 113 7.17 12.02 -2.24
N LEU A 114 7.85 11.06 -1.59
CA LEU A 114 8.00 10.99 -0.13
C LEU A 114 8.43 12.32 0.54
N PRO A 115 9.43 13.06 0.03
CA PRO A 115 9.83 14.32 0.65
C PRO A 115 8.80 15.44 0.56
N LEU A 116 7.87 15.37 -0.41
CA LEU A 116 6.84 16.39 -0.65
C LEU A 116 5.71 16.34 0.37
N TYR A 117 5.53 15.20 1.03
CA TYR A 117 4.43 14.94 1.98
C TYR A 117 4.92 14.75 3.42
N LYS A 118 6.15 15.16 3.70
CA LYS A 118 6.67 15.13 5.06
C LYS A 118 5.83 16.04 5.96
N ASP A 119 5.46 15.52 7.14
CA ASP A 119 4.66 16.21 8.16
C ASP A 119 3.19 16.51 7.73
N ASP A 120 2.65 15.80 6.77
CA ASP A 120 1.24 15.93 6.34
C ASP A 120 0.26 15.31 7.37
N ASN A 121 0.68 14.28 8.09
CA ASN A 121 -0.13 13.61 9.09
C ASN A 121 0.19 14.09 10.51
N LYS A 122 -0.79 14.71 11.18
CA LYS A 122 -0.66 15.24 12.54
C LYS A 122 -0.17 14.23 13.58
N LEU A 123 -0.50 12.95 13.43
CA LEU A 123 -0.07 11.91 14.36
C LEU A 123 1.42 11.56 14.16
N CYS A 124 1.91 11.60 12.91
CA CYS A 124 3.32 11.44 12.59
C CYS A 124 4.13 12.60 13.20
N GLU A 125 3.61 13.84 13.07
CA GLU A 125 4.20 15.04 13.67
C GLU A 125 4.22 14.97 15.21
N GLU A 126 3.07 14.66 15.86
CA GLU A 126 2.97 14.52 17.32
C GLU A 126 3.94 13.49 17.89
N LEU A 127 4.19 12.39 17.20
CA LEU A 127 5.05 11.30 17.64
C LEU A 127 6.49 11.44 17.13
N ASN A 128 6.73 12.37 16.22
CA ASN A 128 8.01 12.58 15.53
C ASN A 128 8.58 11.25 15.00
N THR A 129 7.73 10.46 14.34
CA THR A 129 8.11 9.15 13.83
C THR A 129 7.28 8.75 12.61
N ILE A 130 7.80 7.79 11.84
CA ILE A 130 7.11 7.24 10.68
C ILE A 130 6.10 6.21 11.15
N ILE A 131 4.91 6.27 10.58
CA ILE A 131 3.84 5.31 10.85
C ILE A 131 3.46 4.63 9.54
N TYR A 132 3.46 3.30 9.55
CA TYR A 132 3.12 2.48 8.42
C TYR A 132 1.82 1.70 8.67
N ALA A 133 0.95 1.68 7.67
CA ALA A 133 -0.18 0.74 7.62
C ALA A 133 0.12 -0.36 6.61
N PHE A 134 -0.02 -1.62 7.02
CA PHE A 134 0.19 -2.77 6.13
C PHE A 134 -1.11 -3.55 5.96
N ASP A 135 -1.48 -3.77 4.70
CA ASP A 135 -2.62 -4.62 4.36
C ASP A 135 -2.46 -5.20 2.95
N SER A 136 -3.40 -6.07 2.56
CA SER A 136 -3.47 -6.65 1.23
C SER A 136 -4.88 -6.57 0.67
N THR A 137 -4.97 -6.45 -0.64
CA THR A 137 -6.22 -6.61 -1.38
C THR A 137 -6.11 -7.75 -2.37
N THR A 138 -7.22 -8.44 -2.62
CA THR A 138 -7.29 -9.53 -3.61
C THR A 138 -7.93 -9.01 -4.87
N ILE A 139 -7.26 -9.23 -6.00
CA ILE A 139 -7.74 -8.88 -7.33
C ILE A 139 -8.12 -10.18 -8.03
N ASP A 140 -9.43 -10.37 -8.27
CA ASP A 140 -9.95 -11.54 -8.97
C ASP A 140 -9.54 -11.50 -10.45
N LEU A 141 -9.09 -12.63 -10.98
CA LEU A 141 -8.66 -12.79 -12.36
C LEU A 141 -9.49 -13.87 -13.06
N CYS A 142 -9.59 -13.78 -14.38
CA CYS A 142 -10.23 -14.82 -15.17
C CYS A 142 -9.38 -16.10 -15.18
N LEU A 143 -9.90 -17.20 -14.62
CA LEU A 143 -9.18 -18.47 -14.48
C LEU A 143 -8.68 -19.02 -15.83
N GLN A 144 -9.44 -18.85 -16.91
CA GLN A 144 -9.08 -19.34 -18.24
C GLN A 144 -7.84 -18.63 -18.81
N LEU A 145 -7.64 -17.35 -18.48
CA LEU A 145 -6.52 -16.53 -18.95
C LEU A 145 -5.32 -16.53 -18.01
N PHE A 146 -5.55 -16.74 -16.71
CA PHE A 146 -4.52 -16.61 -15.67
C PHE A 146 -4.39 -17.89 -14.84
N GLN A 147 -4.18 -19.03 -15.49
CA GLN A 147 -4.04 -20.34 -14.84
C GLN A 147 -2.89 -20.43 -13.83
N TRP A 148 -1.87 -19.61 -13.97
CA TRP A 148 -0.72 -19.54 -13.05
C TRP A 148 -1.08 -18.89 -11.70
N ALA A 149 -2.09 -18.03 -11.68
CA ALA A 149 -2.54 -17.30 -10.48
C ALA A 149 -3.65 -18.06 -9.74
N LYS A 150 -3.51 -19.37 -9.55
CA LYS A 150 -4.51 -20.20 -8.87
C LYS A 150 -4.74 -19.72 -7.44
N PHE A 151 -5.99 -19.42 -7.12
CA PHE A 151 -6.43 -19.06 -5.77
C PHE A 151 -7.27 -20.17 -5.12
N ARG A 152 -8.19 -20.74 -5.91
CA ARG A 152 -9.03 -21.90 -5.56
C ARG A 152 -9.21 -22.76 -6.81
N THR A 153 -9.81 -23.93 -6.67
CA THR A 153 -10.09 -24.82 -7.81
C THR A 153 -10.86 -24.15 -8.95
N THR A 154 -11.67 -23.14 -8.63
CA THR A 154 -12.56 -22.45 -9.58
C THR A 154 -12.23 -20.97 -9.79
N LYS A 155 -11.16 -20.43 -9.16
CA LYS A 155 -10.83 -19.01 -9.23
C LYS A 155 -9.32 -18.77 -9.36
N SER A 156 -8.96 -17.78 -10.17
CA SER A 156 -7.64 -17.18 -10.18
C SER A 156 -7.69 -15.79 -9.51
N ALA A 157 -6.69 -15.48 -8.73
CA ALA A 157 -6.55 -14.17 -8.12
C ALA A 157 -5.08 -13.86 -7.85
N VAL A 158 -4.75 -12.59 -7.85
CA VAL A 158 -3.49 -12.07 -7.29
C VAL A 158 -3.78 -11.26 -6.04
N LYS A 159 -2.83 -11.23 -5.13
CA LYS A 159 -2.86 -10.36 -3.96
C LYS A 159 -1.86 -9.24 -4.14
N LEU A 160 -2.31 -8.03 -3.92
CA LEU A 160 -1.50 -6.83 -3.85
C LEU A 160 -1.28 -6.49 -2.37
N HIS A 161 -0.04 -6.61 -1.91
CA HIS A 161 0.37 -6.28 -0.55
C HIS A 161 1.03 -4.91 -0.55
N VAL A 162 0.61 -4.03 0.35
CA VAL A 162 1.10 -2.66 0.41
C VAL A 162 1.51 -2.30 1.84
N LEU A 163 2.70 -1.75 1.98
CA LEU A 163 3.13 -1.00 3.16
C LEU A 163 2.98 0.48 2.84
N LEU A 164 1.94 1.10 3.38
CA LEU A 164 1.62 2.50 3.16
C LEU A 164 2.25 3.36 4.26
N ASN A 165 3.07 4.32 3.89
CA ASN A 165 3.42 5.42 4.78
C ASN A 165 2.19 6.31 4.93
N ILE A 166 1.68 6.48 6.15
CA ILE A 166 0.46 7.26 6.37
C ILE A 166 0.70 8.77 6.24
N ASP A 167 1.94 9.21 6.33
CA ASP A 167 2.35 10.56 5.98
C ASP A 167 2.35 10.70 4.45
N GLY A 168 1.35 11.42 3.92
CA GLY A 168 1.10 11.55 2.49
C GLY A 168 0.44 10.33 1.81
N SER A 169 0.10 9.27 2.53
CA SER A 169 -0.52 8.05 1.97
C SER A 169 0.25 7.44 0.80
N ILE A 170 1.58 7.36 0.93
CA ILE A 170 2.48 6.88 -0.13
C ILE A 170 2.88 5.42 0.12
N PRO A 171 2.73 4.51 -0.86
CA PRO A 171 3.14 3.11 -0.73
C PRO A 171 4.66 2.98 -0.83
N GLU A 172 5.35 2.68 0.28
CA GLU A 172 6.81 2.46 0.26
C GLU A 172 7.21 1.03 -0.14
N PHE A 173 6.33 0.07 0.05
CA PHE A 173 6.54 -1.32 -0.39
C PHE A 173 5.27 -1.81 -1.07
N ILE A 174 5.47 -2.44 -2.23
CA ILE A 174 4.41 -3.09 -3.00
C ILE A 174 4.92 -4.47 -3.39
N SER A 175 4.13 -5.51 -3.12
CA SER A 175 4.42 -6.89 -3.56
C SER A 175 3.16 -7.52 -4.13
N ILE A 176 3.33 -8.22 -5.25
CA ILE A 176 2.24 -8.96 -5.89
C ILE A 176 2.55 -10.45 -5.76
N THR A 177 1.58 -11.20 -5.26
CA THR A 177 1.68 -12.66 -5.13
C THR A 177 0.46 -13.32 -5.75
N ASP A 178 0.55 -14.63 -6.01
CA ASP A 178 -0.66 -15.39 -6.31
C ASP A 178 -1.58 -15.44 -5.08
N GLY A 179 -2.88 -15.67 -5.31
CA GLY A 179 -3.90 -15.63 -4.26
C GLY A 179 -3.72 -16.69 -3.17
N SER A 180 -2.92 -17.74 -3.40
CA SER A 180 -2.69 -18.83 -2.45
C SER A 180 -1.69 -18.47 -1.35
N VAL A 181 -0.88 -17.45 -1.55
CA VAL A 181 0.12 -17.02 -0.56
C VAL A 181 -0.59 -16.43 0.66
N HIS A 182 -0.23 -16.94 1.83
CA HIS A 182 -0.72 -16.39 3.10
C HIS A 182 -0.12 -15.00 3.35
N ASP A 183 -0.97 -14.00 3.54
CA ASP A 183 -0.60 -12.58 3.70
C ASP A 183 0.48 -12.35 4.77
N VAL A 184 0.42 -13.11 5.86
CA VAL A 184 1.38 -13.02 6.97
C VAL A 184 2.83 -13.31 6.56
N LYS A 185 3.06 -14.08 5.48
CA LYS A 185 4.41 -14.40 4.98
C LYS A 185 5.11 -13.19 4.38
N ILE A 186 4.36 -12.22 3.89
CA ILE A 186 4.92 -11.01 3.30
C ILE A 186 5.64 -10.14 4.33
N LEU A 187 5.25 -10.24 5.59
CA LEU A 187 5.96 -9.57 6.69
C LEU A 187 7.44 -10.00 6.78
N ASP A 188 7.80 -11.18 6.25
CA ASP A 188 9.19 -11.65 6.23
C ASP A 188 10.05 -10.90 5.18
N GLN A 189 9.43 -10.24 4.20
CA GLN A 189 10.08 -9.46 3.15
C GLN A 189 10.29 -7.99 3.54
N LEU A 190 9.63 -7.53 4.62
CA LEU A 190 9.72 -6.15 5.05
C LEU A 190 11.05 -5.88 5.78
N ASN A 191 11.65 -4.74 5.45
CA ASN A 191 12.76 -4.17 6.21
C ASN A 191 12.18 -3.17 7.22
N TYR A 192 12.19 -3.54 8.50
CA TYR A 192 11.63 -2.70 9.54
C TYR A 192 12.59 -1.54 9.90
N LYS A 193 12.05 -0.32 9.92
CA LYS A 193 12.82 0.88 10.31
C LYS A 193 12.78 1.06 11.83
N PRO A 194 13.91 1.18 12.51
CA PRO A 194 13.94 1.42 13.95
C PRO A 194 13.13 2.67 14.32
N GLY A 195 12.35 2.59 15.40
CA GLY A 195 11.50 3.67 15.90
C GLY A 195 10.16 3.84 15.16
N ALA A 196 9.98 3.26 13.99
CA ALA A 196 8.73 3.36 13.23
C ALA A 196 7.63 2.45 13.80
N TYR A 197 6.37 2.87 13.63
CA TYR A 197 5.19 2.05 13.96
C TYR A 197 4.66 1.31 12.75
N TYR A 198 4.31 0.04 12.94
CA TYR A 198 3.69 -0.83 11.94
C TYR A 198 2.28 -1.23 12.40
N LEU A 199 1.28 -0.70 11.71
CA LEU A 199 -0.13 -0.95 11.98
C LEU A 199 -0.59 -2.16 11.17
N LEU A 200 -0.97 -3.23 11.86
CA LEU A 200 -1.28 -4.54 11.25
C LEU A 200 -2.71 -4.95 11.60
N ASP A 201 -3.43 -5.52 10.63
CA ASP A 201 -4.71 -6.14 10.98
C ASP A 201 -4.51 -7.45 11.76
N LYS A 202 -5.57 -7.91 12.42
CA LYS A 202 -5.62 -9.14 13.21
C LYS A 202 -5.18 -10.38 12.41
N GLY A 203 -5.42 -10.40 11.10
CA GLY A 203 -5.02 -11.47 10.19
C GLY A 203 -3.50 -11.67 10.13
N TYR A 204 -2.73 -10.61 10.37
CA TYR A 204 -1.25 -10.64 10.34
C TYR A 204 -0.60 -11.04 11.66
N VAL A 205 -1.38 -11.35 12.70
CA VAL A 205 -0.83 -11.72 14.01
C VAL A 205 -0.12 -13.06 13.94
N SER A 206 1.21 -12.98 13.94
CA SER A 206 2.15 -14.08 14.10
C SER A 206 3.18 -13.65 15.13
N TYR A 207 3.17 -14.25 16.31
CA TYR A 207 4.01 -13.81 17.43
C TYR A 207 5.51 -13.80 17.08
N LYS A 208 5.99 -14.79 16.33
CA LYS A 208 7.36 -14.82 15.83
C LYS A 208 7.70 -13.60 14.95
N ARG A 209 6.75 -13.15 14.10
CA ARG A 209 6.96 -11.99 13.23
C ARG A 209 6.81 -10.68 13.99
N LEU A 210 5.89 -10.61 14.94
CA LEU A 210 5.80 -9.46 15.85
C LEU A 210 7.08 -9.31 16.68
N TYR A 211 7.67 -10.42 17.12
CA TYR A 211 8.96 -10.39 17.83
C TYR A 211 10.11 -9.90 16.94
N ARG A 212 10.10 -10.24 15.64
CA ARG A 212 11.07 -9.70 14.70
C ARG A 212 10.97 -8.17 14.59
N ILE A 213 9.76 -7.59 14.58
CA ILE A 213 9.58 -6.12 14.59
C ILE A 213 10.26 -5.51 15.83
N GLU A 214 10.10 -6.14 16.97
CA GLU A 214 10.74 -5.66 18.21
C GLU A 214 12.27 -5.80 18.18
N VAL A 215 12.79 -6.91 17.65
CA VAL A 215 14.25 -7.13 17.50
C VAL A 215 14.87 -6.05 16.61
N GLU A 216 14.17 -5.65 15.56
CA GLU A 216 14.55 -4.56 14.67
C GLU A 216 14.32 -3.16 15.27
N LYS A 217 13.97 -3.08 16.58
CA LYS A 217 13.72 -1.84 17.32
C LYS A 217 12.59 -0.99 16.75
N ALA A 218 11.63 -1.60 16.09
CA ALA A 218 10.41 -0.99 15.58
C ALA A 218 9.24 -1.33 16.51
N PHE A 219 8.12 -0.60 16.34
CA PHE A 219 6.91 -0.79 17.10
C PHE A 219 5.80 -1.39 16.23
N PHE A 220 4.95 -2.20 16.82
CA PHE A 220 3.73 -2.66 16.17
C PHE A 220 2.48 -2.27 16.96
N VAL A 221 1.38 -2.10 16.25
CA VAL A 221 0.03 -2.03 16.83
C VAL A 221 -0.88 -2.94 16.02
N THR A 222 -1.51 -3.90 16.70
CA THR A 222 -2.43 -4.84 16.07
C THR A 222 -3.60 -5.17 17.01
N ARG A 223 -4.63 -5.87 16.50
CA ARG A 223 -5.70 -6.41 17.35
C ARG A 223 -5.33 -7.80 17.88
N ALA A 224 -5.69 -8.06 19.13
CA ALA A 224 -5.52 -9.36 19.75
C ALA A 224 -6.40 -10.44 19.08
N LYS A 225 -5.91 -11.67 19.03
CA LYS A 225 -6.75 -12.86 18.76
C LYS A 225 -7.61 -13.18 19.98
N VAL A 226 -8.78 -13.76 19.77
CA VAL A 226 -9.73 -14.07 20.85
C VAL A 226 -9.15 -15.10 21.84
N ASN A 227 -8.48 -16.13 21.29
CA ASN A 227 -7.94 -17.24 22.07
C ASN A 227 -6.43 -17.03 22.29
N MET A 228 -6.10 -16.19 23.26
CA MET A 228 -4.71 -15.87 23.60
C MET A 228 -4.49 -16.22 25.08
N ASP A 229 -3.58 -17.16 25.33
CA ASP A 229 -3.18 -17.52 26.68
C ASP A 229 -2.08 -16.59 27.18
N TYR A 230 -2.30 -15.93 28.30
CA TYR A 230 -1.36 -14.98 28.88
C TYR A 230 -1.54 -14.84 30.39
N VAL A 231 -0.49 -14.36 31.05
CA VAL A 231 -0.54 -13.88 32.43
C VAL A 231 -0.33 -12.37 32.47
N VAL A 232 -1.01 -11.69 33.36
CA VAL A 232 -0.82 -10.25 33.61
C VAL A 232 0.37 -10.07 34.54
N VAL A 233 1.37 -9.33 34.07
CA VAL A 233 2.58 -9.01 34.83
C VAL A 233 2.41 -7.69 35.58
N LYS A 234 1.75 -6.71 34.91
CA LYS A 234 1.56 -5.38 35.48
C LYS A 234 0.27 -4.75 34.97
N ILE A 235 -0.45 -4.11 35.86
CA ILE A 235 -1.65 -3.33 35.51
C ILE A 235 -1.26 -1.84 35.52
N LYS A 236 -1.57 -1.15 34.42
CA LYS A 236 -1.38 0.28 34.27
C LYS A 236 -2.69 1.03 34.53
N LYS A 237 -2.59 2.32 34.85
CA LYS A 237 -3.76 3.18 35.06
C LYS A 237 -4.55 3.33 33.76
N ALA A 238 -5.76 2.81 33.73
CA ALA A 238 -6.67 2.95 32.62
C ALA A 238 -7.30 4.37 32.58
N SER A 239 -7.54 4.88 31.37
CA SER A 239 -8.23 6.17 31.18
C SER A 239 -9.65 5.94 30.65
N VAL A 240 -10.56 5.61 31.53
CA VAL A 240 -11.98 5.31 31.19
C VAL A 240 -12.63 6.46 30.44
N LYS A 241 -12.31 7.72 30.84
CA LYS A 241 -12.77 8.93 30.13
C LYS A 241 -12.42 8.90 28.63
N ASN A 242 -11.33 8.26 28.22
CA ASN A 242 -10.91 8.13 26.84
C ASN A 242 -11.28 6.78 26.21
N GLY A 243 -12.16 6.00 26.84
CA GLY A 243 -12.58 4.69 26.34
C GLY A 243 -11.64 3.55 26.65
N ILE A 244 -10.53 3.77 27.40
CA ILE A 244 -9.60 2.71 27.81
C ILE A 244 -10.15 2.02 29.05
N ILE A 245 -10.50 0.74 28.91
CA ILE A 245 -11.09 -0.07 29.99
C ILE A 245 -9.97 -0.79 30.77
N LYS A 246 -8.96 -1.33 30.06
CA LYS A 246 -7.81 -1.99 30.68
C LYS A 246 -6.54 -1.62 29.94
N ASP A 247 -5.46 -1.55 30.67
CA ASP A 247 -4.10 -1.33 30.18
C ASP A 247 -3.16 -2.22 30.97
N GLU A 248 -2.68 -3.28 30.35
CA GLU A 248 -1.99 -4.38 31.02
C GLU A 248 -0.69 -4.73 30.28
N GLU A 249 0.37 -4.98 31.02
CA GLU A 249 1.58 -5.64 30.54
C GLU A 249 1.42 -7.15 30.77
N ILE A 250 1.56 -7.95 29.73
CA ILE A 250 1.30 -9.36 29.73
C ILE A 250 2.48 -10.18 29.21
N LEU A 251 2.58 -11.42 29.67
CA LEU A 251 3.44 -12.45 29.07
C LEU A 251 2.55 -13.55 28.49
N LEU A 252 2.90 -13.99 27.28
CA LEU A 252 2.22 -15.12 26.64
C LEU A 252 2.63 -16.43 27.32
N THR A 253 1.65 -17.33 27.57
CA THR A 253 1.88 -18.60 28.28
C THR A 253 1.67 -19.82 27.40
N GLY A 254 0.96 -19.71 26.28
CA GLY A 254 0.80 -20.82 25.34
C GLY A 254 2.15 -21.25 24.76
N TYR A 255 2.42 -22.56 24.69
CA TYR A 255 3.72 -23.12 24.32
C TYR A 255 4.34 -22.49 23.05
N TYR A 256 3.59 -22.44 21.96
CA TYR A 256 4.09 -21.84 20.70
C TYR A 256 4.10 -20.31 20.70
N THR A 257 3.17 -19.67 21.40
CA THR A 257 3.04 -18.22 21.44
C THR A 257 4.12 -17.61 22.31
N ALA A 258 4.39 -18.17 23.49
CA ALA A 258 5.46 -17.76 24.38
C ALA A 258 6.85 -17.92 23.73
N LYS A 259 7.10 -19.07 23.05
CA LYS A 259 8.33 -19.28 22.29
C LYS A 259 8.47 -18.29 21.13
N GLY A 260 7.35 -17.94 20.50
CA GLY A 260 7.32 -16.98 19.37
C GLY A 260 7.55 -15.54 19.78
N TYR A 261 7.12 -15.16 20.99
CA TYR A 261 7.30 -13.82 21.55
C TYR A 261 7.61 -13.93 23.04
N PRO A 262 8.88 -14.02 23.44
CA PRO A 262 9.30 -14.31 24.81
C PRO A 262 9.38 -13.06 25.72
N LYS A 263 8.91 -11.92 25.27
CA LYS A 263 8.95 -10.65 25.99
C LYS A 263 7.58 -10.16 26.41
N ILE A 264 7.55 -9.11 27.21
CA ILE A 264 6.33 -8.44 27.63
C ILE A 264 5.68 -7.76 26.42
N ILE A 265 4.36 -7.96 26.29
CA ILE A 265 3.49 -7.26 25.33
C ILE A 265 2.51 -6.42 26.14
N ARG A 266 2.20 -5.24 25.69
CA ARG A 266 1.14 -4.41 26.25
C ARG A 266 -0.19 -4.74 25.59
N ARG A 267 -1.20 -5.00 26.40
CA ARG A 267 -2.55 -5.32 26.01
C ARG A 267 -3.49 -4.21 26.49
N ILE A 268 -4.23 -3.61 25.57
CA ILE A 268 -5.11 -2.48 25.84
C ILE A 268 -6.52 -2.83 25.41
N GLU A 269 -7.47 -2.81 26.34
CA GLU A 269 -8.90 -2.90 26.03
C GLU A 269 -9.49 -1.51 25.86
N TYR A 270 -10.06 -1.27 24.70
CA TYR A 270 -10.64 0.00 24.28
C TYR A 270 -12.09 -0.18 23.85
N VAL A 271 -12.97 0.75 24.23
CA VAL A 271 -14.32 0.85 23.71
C VAL A 271 -14.42 2.11 22.90
N ASP A 272 -14.68 1.94 21.62
CA ASP A 272 -14.90 3.05 20.70
C ASP A 272 -16.22 3.77 21.06
N LYS A 273 -16.14 5.08 21.28
CA LYS A 273 -17.29 5.86 21.74
C LYS A 273 -18.40 6.01 20.70
N GLY A 274 -18.03 6.00 19.42
CA GLY A 274 -18.99 6.13 18.31
C GLY A 274 -19.72 4.83 18.05
N SER A 275 -18.98 3.77 17.79
CA SER A 275 -19.52 2.45 17.40
C SER A 275 -19.90 1.56 18.61
N ARG A 276 -19.48 1.91 19.83
CA ARG A 276 -19.57 1.10 21.06
C ARG A 276 -18.88 -0.28 20.95
N LYS A 277 -18.05 -0.48 19.92
CA LYS A 277 -17.31 -1.73 19.72
C LYS A 277 -16.16 -1.83 20.71
N LYS A 278 -16.03 -3.00 21.33
CA LYS A 278 -14.88 -3.36 22.17
C LYS A 278 -13.74 -3.87 21.28
N LEU A 279 -12.58 -3.25 21.38
CA LEU A 279 -11.36 -3.62 20.68
C LEU A 279 -10.28 -3.94 21.70
N VAL A 280 -9.43 -4.89 21.37
CA VAL A 280 -8.25 -5.24 22.19
C VAL A 280 -7.03 -5.10 21.32
N PHE A 281 -6.14 -4.19 21.70
CA PHE A 281 -4.90 -3.92 21.01
C PHE A 281 -3.72 -4.61 21.66
N LEU A 282 -2.74 -4.98 20.85
CA LEU A 282 -1.43 -5.46 21.30
C LEU A 282 -0.36 -4.53 20.70
N THR A 283 0.65 -4.20 21.52
CA THR A 283 1.80 -3.43 21.11
C THR A 283 3.03 -3.78 21.96
N ASN A 284 4.23 -3.60 21.41
CA ASN A 284 5.48 -3.67 22.16
C ASN A 284 5.91 -2.31 22.73
N ASP A 285 5.19 -1.23 22.43
CA ASP A 285 5.44 0.05 23.09
C ASP A 285 4.80 0.10 24.47
N LEU A 286 5.64 0.00 25.49
CA LEU A 286 5.22 0.03 26.88
C LEU A 286 5.07 1.46 27.44
N MET A 287 5.53 2.49 26.70
CA MET A 287 5.67 3.86 27.24
C MET A 287 4.60 4.83 26.76
N ILE A 288 4.19 4.72 25.50
CA ILE A 288 3.22 5.65 24.90
C ILE A 288 1.86 5.62 25.61
N LYS A 289 1.11 6.71 25.59
CA LYS A 289 -0.25 6.76 26.18
C LYS A 289 -1.18 5.76 25.49
N SER A 290 -1.95 5.00 26.29
CA SER A 290 -2.86 3.96 25.78
C SER A 290 -3.89 4.50 24.77
N PHE A 291 -4.38 5.72 24.95
CA PHE A 291 -5.29 6.35 23.98
C PHE A 291 -4.61 6.63 22.63
N THR A 292 -3.31 6.93 22.63
CA THR A 292 -2.55 7.12 21.39
C THR A 292 -2.46 5.81 20.58
N ILE A 293 -2.38 4.65 21.25
CA ILE A 293 -2.44 3.34 20.57
C ILE A 293 -3.78 3.15 19.84
N ALA A 294 -4.88 3.57 20.44
CA ALA A 294 -6.20 3.51 19.78
C ALA A 294 -6.26 4.46 18.56
N ARG A 295 -5.66 5.65 18.65
CA ARG A 295 -5.54 6.60 17.52
C ARG A 295 -4.68 6.00 16.40
N LEU A 296 -3.50 5.46 16.75
CA LEU A 296 -2.61 4.77 15.80
C LEU A 296 -3.35 3.67 15.05
N TYR A 297 -4.04 2.80 15.77
CA TYR A 297 -4.75 1.70 15.09
C TYR A 297 -5.84 2.20 14.13
N LYS A 298 -6.45 3.34 14.40
CA LYS A 298 -7.44 3.95 13.50
C LYS A 298 -6.82 4.34 12.15
N GLU A 299 -5.56 4.81 12.16
CA GLU A 299 -4.83 5.17 10.94
C GLU A 299 -4.59 3.97 10.01
N ARG A 300 -4.67 2.73 10.51
CA ARG A 300 -4.60 1.54 9.66
C ARG A 300 -5.59 1.58 8.49
N TRP A 301 -6.74 2.23 8.68
CA TRP A 301 -7.77 2.34 7.65
C TRP A 301 -7.30 3.07 6.38
N ASN A 302 -6.25 3.87 6.47
CA ASN A 302 -5.72 4.60 5.31
C ASN A 302 -5.26 3.66 4.18
N VAL A 303 -4.73 2.47 4.50
CA VAL A 303 -4.35 1.50 3.46
C VAL A 303 -5.57 0.91 2.73
N GLU A 304 -6.69 0.75 3.41
CA GLU A 304 -7.95 0.33 2.77
C GLU A 304 -8.47 1.44 1.85
N LEU A 305 -8.42 2.70 2.27
CA LEU A 305 -8.78 3.85 1.42
C LEU A 305 -7.87 3.94 0.19
N PHE A 306 -6.59 3.67 0.34
CA PHE A 306 -5.64 3.60 -0.77
C PHE A 306 -6.05 2.55 -1.81
N PHE A 307 -6.46 1.34 -1.38
CA PHE A 307 -6.92 0.30 -2.31
C PHE A 307 -8.21 0.66 -3.05
N TYR A 308 -9.08 1.44 -2.46
CA TYR A 308 -10.32 1.88 -3.10
C TYR A 308 -10.11 3.00 -4.11
N GLY A 309 -8.90 3.56 -4.24
CA GLY A 309 -8.56 4.58 -5.24
C GLY A 309 -9.37 5.86 -5.10
N LYS A 310 -9.69 6.21 -3.89
CA LYS A 310 -10.58 7.34 -3.58
C LYS A 310 -9.81 8.56 -3.15
#